data_9def0a5614d783d032c569584667fc95
#
_entry.id   9def0a5614d783d032c569584667fc95
#
_cell.length_a   1.000
_cell.length_b   1.000
_cell.length_c   1.000
_cell.angle_alpha   90.00
_cell.angle_beta   90.00
_cell.angle_gamma   90.00
#
_symmetry.space_group_name_H-M   'P 1'
#
loop_
_entity.id
_entity.type
_entity.pdbx_description
1 polymer ?
#
loop_
_entity_poly.entity_id
_entity_poly.type
_entity_poly.pdbx_seq_one_letter_code
_entity_poly.pdbx_strand_id
1 'polypeptide(L)'
;KHTQLQDTFGVINLALVDNQPKILNLYELLNYYLLHQKEVITRRTRYDLNKAEERAHILQGLMIALDNIDEVIAIIRGSRTTQDAKNALMERFGLSDAQSQAIVDMRLKALTGLEREKLENEYKELMALITELKSILADEKKLLTVIRTEILAIADKYGDDRRTQIGFDEFDISMEDLIPETNTVITLTKVGYIKRMGTDNFKSQHRGGKGIKGMETI
;
A
#
# COMPACT_ATOMS: atom_id res chain seq x y z
N LYS A 1 6.78 -6.83 -38.11
CA LYS A 1 5.83 -7.86 -38.61
C LYS A 1 6.51 -9.20 -38.97
N HIS A 2 7.84 -9.27 -39.09
CA HIS A 2 8.56 -10.49 -39.49
C HIS A 2 9.27 -11.20 -38.31
N THR A 3 9.17 -10.66 -37.10
CA THR A 3 9.78 -11.22 -35.88
C THR A 3 8.81 -11.06 -34.71
N GLN A 4 9.01 -11.82 -33.62
CA GLN A 4 8.25 -11.72 -32.37
C GLN A 4 8.80 -10.64 -31.42
N LEU A 5 9.52 -9.64 -31.96
CA LEU A 5 10.07 -8.54 -31.13
C LEU A 5 9.01 -7.52 -30.71
N GLN A 6 7.85 -7.52 -31.37
CA GLN A 6 6.69 -6.71 -31.02
C GLN A 6 5.52 -7.65 -30.78
N ASP A 7 4.95 -7.58 -29.58
CA ASP A 7 3.83 -8.41 -29.18
C ASP A 7 2.82 -7.61 -28.36
N THR A 8 1.59 -8.10 -28.28
CA THR A 8 0.50 -7.51 -27.51
C THR A 8 0.28 -8.30 -26.25
N PHE A 9 0.16 -7.60 -25.12
CA PHE A 9 -0.19 -8.21 -23.84
C PHE A 9 -1.54 -7.69 -23.36
N GLY A 10 -2.54 -8.59 -23.30
CA GLY A 10 -3.86 -8.27 -22.75
C GLY A 10 -3.83 -8.31 -21.22
N VAL A 11 -4.02 -7.16 -20.60
CA VAL A 11 -4.08 -7.06 -19.14
C VAL A 11 -5.49 -7.36 -18.64
N ILE A 12 -5.65 -8.44 -17.89
CA ILE A 12 -6.89 -8.80 -17.18
C ILE A 12 -6.60 -8.80 -15.69
N ASN A 13 -7.03 -7.74 -15.00
CA ASN A 13 -6.86 -7.64 -13.54
C ASN A 13 -8.03 -8.35 -12.85
N LEU A 14 -7.90 -9.64 -12.59
CA LEU A 14 -8.84 -10.42 -11.81
C LEU A 14 -8.47 -10.37 -10.34
N ALA A 15 -9.38 -9.92 -9.48
CA ALA A 15 -9.20 -9.89 -8.03
C ALA A 15 -10.43 -10.41 -7.31
N LEU A 16 -10.23 -10.86 -6.05
CA LEU A 16 -11.34 -11.20 -5.16
C LEU A 16 -11.77 -9.96 -4.40
N VAL A 17 -13.03 -9.56 -4.60
CA VAL A 17 -13.68 -8.49 -3.85
C VAL A 17 -14.87 -9.11 -3.12
N ASP A 18 -14.90 -9.04 -1.79
CA ASP A 18 -15.92 -9.66 -0.95
C ASP A 18 -16.10 -11.17 -1.25
N ASN A 19 -14.99 -11.89 -1.39
CA ASN A 19 -14.91 -13.30 -1.79
C ASN A 19 -15.51 -13.64 -3.16
N GLN A 20 -15.77 -12.65 -4.02
CA GLN A 20 -16.26 -12.84 -5.38
C GLN A 20 -15.20 -12.41 -6.39
N PRO A 21 -14.95 -13.21 -7.45
CA PRO A 21 -14.03 -12.82 -8.51
C PRO A 21 -14.62 -11.67 -9.33
N LYS A 22 -13.87 -10.58 -9.48
CA LYS A 22 -14.22 -9.43 -10.31
C LYS A 22 -13.04 -9.02 -11.19
N ILE A 23 -13.35 -8.66 -12.42
CA ILE A 23 -12.38 -8.00 -13.31
C ILE A 23 -12.44 -6.51 -12.99
N LEU A 24 -11.29 -5.96 -12.63
CA LEU A 24 -11.17 -4.58 -12.19
C LEU A 24 -10.32 -3.78 -13.18
N ASN A 25 -10.66 -2.52 -13.37
CA ASN A 25 -9.74 -1.56 -13.95
C ASN A 25 -8.71 -1.08 -12.92
N LEU A 26 -7.68 -0.35 -13.35
CA LEU A 26 -6.60 0.10 -12.47
C LEU A 26 -7.11 1.00 -11.32
N TYR A 27 -8.05 1.90 -11.63
CA TYR A 27 -8.64 2.80 -10.63
C TYR A 27 -9.42 2.02 -9.56
N GLU A 28 -10.23 1.07 -9.96
CA GLU A 28 -10.99 0.21 -9.04
C GLU A 28 -10.04 -0.63 -8.16
N LEU A 29 -8.98 -1.19 -8.75
CA LEU A 29 -7.97 -1.97 -8.01
C LEU A 29 -7.33 -1.13 -6.89
N LEU A 30 -6.93 0.10 -7.20
CA LEU A 30 -6.34 1.03 -6.23
C LEU A 30 -7.34 1.41 -5.14
N ASN A 31 -8.60 1.65 -5.50
CA ASN A 31 -9.65 1.98 -4.53
C ASN A 31 -9.93 0.81 -3.58
N TYR A 32 -10.09 -0.41 -4.08
CA TYR A 32 -10.29 -1.59 -3.23
C TYR A 32 -9.07 -1.86 -2.34
N TYR A 33 -7.86 -1.65 -2.85
CA TYR A 33 -6.66 -1.74 -2.03
C TYR A 33 -6.66 -0.71 -0.89
N LEU A 34 -7.01 0.54 -1.18
CA LEU A 34 -7.11 1.59 -0.15
C LEU A 34 -8.17 1.27 0.91
N LEU A 35 -9.33 0.78 0.50
CA LEU A 35 -10.39 0.34 1.43
C LEU A 35 -9.91 -0.79 2.32
N HIS A 36 -9.23 -1.78 1.75
CA HIS A 36 -8.62 -2.88 2.50
C HIS A 36 -7.58 -2.37 3.51
N GLN A 37 -6.70 -1.44 3.11
CA GLN A 37 -5.73 -0.84 4.02
C GLN A 37 -6.41 -0.11 5.18
N LYS A 38 -7.47 0.66 4.92
CA LYS A 38 -8.25 1.32 5.97
C LYS A 38 -8.81 0.31 6.97
N GLU A 39 -9.39 -0.78 6.49
CA GLU A 39 -9.94 -1.83 7.34
C GLU A 39 -8.87 -2.51 8.20
N VAL A 40 -7.75 -2.93 7.58
CA VAL A 40 -6.65 -3.61 8.28
C VAL A 40 -6.06 -2.71 9.36
N ILE A 41 -5.75 -1.44 9.04
CA ILE A 41 -5.16 -0.51 10.01
C ILE A 41 -6.15 -0.18 11.12
N THR A 42 -7.43 -0.02 10.82
CA THR A 42 -8.47 0.18 11.85
C THR A 42 -8.54 -1.01 12.80
N ARG A 43 -8.53 -2.24 12.31
CA ARG A 43 -8.53 -3.46 13.14
C ARG A 43 -7.27 -3.57 13.98
N ARG A 44 -6.10 -3.32 13.39
CA ARG A 44 -4.82 -3.30 14.10
C ARG A 44 -4.83 -2.26 15.22
N THR A 45 -5.18 -1.01 14.90
CA THR A 45 -5.22 0.08 15.88
C THR A 45 -6.20 -0.21 17.03
N ARG A 46 -7.34 -0.82 16.73
CA ARG A 46 -8.31 -1.24 17.78
C ARG A 46 -7.77 -2.36 18.67
N TYR A 47 -7.06 -3.32 18.08
CA TYR A 47 -6.42 -4.38 18.84
C TYR A 47 -5.33 -3.82 19.78
N ASP A 48 -4.46 -2.95 19.24
CA ASP A 48 -3.39 -2.32 20.02
C ASP A 48 -3.96 -1.43 21.13
N LEU A 49 -5.05 -0.70 20.86
CA LEU A 49 -5.77 0.09 21.85
C LEU A 49 -6.30 -0.78 22.99
N ASN A 50 -6.99 -1.87 22.67
CA ASN A 50 -7.52 -2.78 23.70
C ASN A 50 -6.39 -3.34 24.58
N LYS A 51 -5.27 -3.75 23.97
CA LYS A 51 -4.09 -4.26 24.71
C LYS A 51 -3.46 -3.20 25.60
N ALA A 52 -3.34 -1.97 25.09
CA ALA A 52 -2.82 -0.86 25.88
C ALA A 52 -3.76 -0.50 27.06
N GLU A 53 -5.08 -0.49 26.85
CA GLU A 53 -6.07 -0.24 27.89
C GLU A 53 -6.09 -1.35 28.96
N GLU A 54 -6.04 -2.63 28.56
CA GLU A 54 -5.92 -3.76 29.47
C GLU A 54 -4.68 -3.62 30.36
N ARG A 55 -3.53 -3.28 29.78
CA ARG A 55 -2.28 -3.11 30.51
C ARG A 55 -2.32 -1.89 31.43
N ALA A 56 -2.81 -0.75 30.96
CA ALA A 56 -2.96 0.46 31.76
C ALA A 56 -3.91 0.24 32.94
N HIS A 57 -4.98 -0.53 32.76
CA HIS A 57 -5.90 -0.90 33.83
C HIS A 57 -5.21 -1.70 34.94
N ILE A 58 -4.37 -2.69 34.57
CA ILE A 58 -3.58 -3.45 35.55
C ILE A 58 -2.60 -2.54 36.28
N LEU A 59 -1.87 -1.69 35.56
CA LEU A 59 -0.91 -0.77 36.20
C LEU A 59 -1.57 0.19 37.13
N GLN A 60 -2.75 0.69 36.84
CA GLN A 60 -3.53 1.54 37.74
C GLN A 60 -3.84 0.83 39.04
N GLY A 61 -4.25 -0.43 39.01
CA GLY A 61 -4.47 -1.24 40.21
C GLY A 61 -3.20 -1.44 41.02
N LEU A 62 -2.07 -1.72 40.33
CA LEU A 62 -0.77 -1.87 41.02
C LEU A 62 -0.30 -0.56 41.69
N MET A 63 -0.55 0.59 41.06
CA MET A 63 -0.24 1.90 41.66
C MET A 63 -1.07 2.15 42.94
N ILE A 64 -2.38 1.88 42.88
CA ILE A 64 -3.25 1.97 44.08
C ILE A 64 -2.74 1.07 45.20
N ALA A 65 -2.30 -0.14 44.89
CA ALA A 65 -1.75 -1.08 45.85
C ALA A 65 -0.41 -0.58 46.46
N LEU A 66 0.47 0.01 45.64
CA LEU A 66 1.75 0.56 46.10
C LEU A 66 1.57 1.80 46.97
N ASP A 67 0.55 2.62 46.73
CA ASP A 67 0.21 3.77 47.56
C ASP A 67 -0.33 3.36 48.93
N ASN A 68 -0.93 2.16 49.03
CA ASN A 68 -1.54 1.63 50.26
C ASN A 68 -0.92 0.29 50.66
N ILE A 69 0.39 0.15 50.51
CA ILE A 69 1.09 -1.14 50.60
C ILE A 69 0.94 -1.83 51.97
N ASP A 70 0.97 -1.09 53.06
CA ASP A 70 0.85 -1.65 54.43
C ASP A 70 -0.54 -2.29 54.62
N GLU A 71 -1.60 -1.64 54.14
CA GLU A 71 -2.96 -2.16 54.22
C GLU A 71 -3.16 -3.38 53.29
N VAL A 72 -2.60 -3.34 52.10
CA VAL A 72 -2.61 -4.47 51.15
C VAL A 72 -1.93 -5.70 51.75
N ILE A 73 -0.76 -5.51 52.39
CA ILE A 73 -0.03 -6.60 53.06
C ILE A 73 -0.85 -7.15 54.24
N ALA A 74 -1.48 -6.28 55.03
CA ALA A 74 -2.32 -6.70 56.15
C ALA A 74 -3.50 -7.56 55.71
N ILE A 75 -4.19 -7.16 54.63
CA ILE A 75 -5.31 -7.90 54.00
C ILE A 75 -4.84 -9.27 53.51
N ILE A 76 -3.74 -9.32 52.73
CA ILE A 76 -3.22 -10.57 52.16
C ILE A 76 -2.81 -11.53 53.29
N ARG A 77 -2.13 -11.05 54.35
CA ARG A 77 -1.72 -11.89 55.48
C ARG A 77 -2.90 -12.35 56.34
N GLY A 78 -3.97 -11.56 56.45
CA GLY A 78 -5.18 -11.92 57.17
C GLY A 78 -6.09 -12.90 56.47
N SER A 79 -5.92 -13.09 55.17
CA SER A 79 -6.73 -13.98 54.33
C SER A 79 -6.25 -15.43 54.40
N ARG A 80 -7.20 -16.40 54.43
CA ARG A 80 -6.88 -17.83 54.46
C ARG A 80 -6.56 -18.40 53.07
N THR A 81 -7.19 -17.85 52.05
CA THR A 81 -7.01 -18.29 50.66
C THR A 81 -6.70 -17.09 49.75
N THR A 82 -6.09 -17.37 48.58
CA THR A 82 -5.84 -16.35 47.57
C THR A 82 -7.13 -15.69 47.11
N GLN A 83 -8.23 -16.44 47.03
CA GLN A 83 -9.52 -15.92 46.61
C GLN A 83 -10.13 -14.98 47.64
N ASP A 84 -9.97 -15.28 48.93
CA ASP A 84 -10.42 -14.40 50.02
C ASP A 84 -9.63 -13.07 49.98
N ALA A 85 -8.32 -13.13 49.75
CA ALA A 85 -7.49 -11.96 49.60
C ALA A 85 -7.94 -11.07 48.44
N LYS A 86 -8.23 -11.68 47.27
CA LYS A 86 -8.74 -10.96 46.11
C LYS A 86 -10.08 -10.27 46.38
N ASN A 87 -11.03 -11.00 46.96
CA ASN A 87 -12.34 -10.45 47.31
C ASN A 87 -12.23 -9.27 48.28
N ALA A 88 -11.40 -9.39 49.29
CA ALA A 88 -11.16 -8.32 50.25
C ALA A 88 -10.49 -7.08 49.61
N LEU A 89 -9.55 -7.27 48.69
CA LEU A 89 -8.92 -6.19 47.94
C LEU A 89 -9.91 -5.49 46.99
N MET A 90 -10.77 -6.27 46.30
CA MET A 90 -11.83 -5.71 45.45
C MET A 90 -12.82 -4.88 46.24
N GLU A 91 -13.27 -5.38 47.40
CA GLU A 91 -14.23 -4.68 48.26
C GLU A 91 -13.64 -3.40 48.86
N ARG A 92 -12.38 -3.47 49.31
CA ARG A 92 -11.72 -2.36 50.00
C ARG A 92 -11.32 -1.21 49.08
N PHE A 93 -10.75 -1.52 47.93
CA PHE A 93 -10.16 -0.54 47.00
C PHE A 93 -10.97 -0.34 45.73
N GLY A 94 -12.10 -1.02 45.55
CA GLY A 94 -12.89 -0.93 44.31
C GLY A 94 -12.18 -1.49 43.06
N LEU A 95 -11.29 -2.47 43.25
CA LEU A 95 -10.48 -3.05 42.18
C LEU A 95 -11.25 -4.08 41.37
N SER A 96 -10.86 -4.26 40.11
CA SER A 96 -11.36 -5.39 39.31
C SER A 96 -10.67 -6.71 39.70
N ASP A 97 -11.26 -7.84 39.28
CA ASP A 97 -10.67 -9.17 39.50
C ASP A 97 -9.26 -9.27 38.90
N ALA A 98 -9.06 -8.74 37.65
CA ALA A 98 -7.76 -8.72 37.00
C ALA A 98 -6.71 -7.88 37.76
N GLN A 99 -7.10 -6.73 38.31
CA GLN A 99 -6.23 -5.88 39.15
C GLN A 99 -5.87 -6.58 40.43
N SER A 100 -6.85 -7.16 41.13
CA SER A 100 -6.65 -7.88 42.38
C SER A 100 -5.76 -9.11 42.21
N GLN A 101 -5.94 -9.84 41.10
CA GLN A 101 -5.06 -10.96 40.74
C GLN A 101 -3.62 -10.48 40.55
N ALA A 102 -3.42 -9.41 39.78
CA ALA A 102 -2.07 -8.86 39.54
C ALA A 102 -1.39 -8.37 40.83
N ILE A 103 -2.16 -7.85 41.80
CA ILE A 103 -1.65 -7.45 43.12
C ILE A 103 -1.21 -8.66 43.94
N VAL A 104 -2.02 -9.72 43.99
CA VAL A 104 -1.69 -10.93 44.72
C VAL A 104 -0.47 -11.66 44.12
N ASP A 105 -0.33 -11.63 42.81
CA ASP A 105 0.82 -12.21 42.08
C ASP A 105 2.06 -11.32 42.09
N MET A 106 1.98 -10.12 42.70
CA MET A 106 3.08 -9.17 42.72
C MET A 106 4.27 -9.68 43.55
N ARG A 107 5.44 -9.61 42.94
CA ARG A 107 6.69 -10.01 43.61
C ARG A 107 7.16 -8.93 44.57
N LEU A 108 7.75 -9.30 45.69
CA LEU A 108 8.33 -8.37 46.68
C LEU A 108 9.32 -7.35 46.07
N LYS A 109 10.01 -7.73 45.00
CA LYS A 109 10.89 -6.82 44.23
C LYS A 109 10.16 -5.59 43.73
N ALA A 110 8.89 -5.70 43.37
CA ALA A 110 8.09 -4.61 42.81
C ALA A 110 7.81 -3.48 43.86
N LEU A 111 8.05 -3.75 45.14
CA LEU A 111 7.88 -2.78 46.21
C LEU A 111 9.05 -1.78 46.34
N THR A 112 10.11 -1.95 45.58
CA THR A 112 11.26 -1.04 45.59
C THR A 112 10.92 0.28 44.87
N GLY A 113 11.49 1.40 45.32
CA GLY A 113 11.25 2.72 44.75
C GLY A 113 11.58 2.81 43.26
N LEU A 114 12.63 2.12 42.83
CA LEU A 114 13.01 2.06 41.40
C LEU A 114 11.97 1.34 40.51
N GLU A 115 11.36 0.28 41.01
CA GLU A 115 10.33 -0.44 40.25
C GLU A 115 9.02 0.37 40.24
N ARG A 116 8.69 1.09 41.31
CA ARG A 116 7.56 2.03 41.34
C ARG A 116 7.70 3.10 40.26
N GLU A 117 8.86 3.74 40.16
CA GLU A 117 9.13 4.75 39.13
C GLU A 117 8.99 4.19 37.70
N LYS A 118 9.42 2.95 37.45
CA LYS A 118 9.23 2.28 36.19
C LYS A 118 7.77 2.05 35.86
N LEU A 119 6.95 1.62 36.82
CA LEU A 119 5.52 1.42 36.62
C LEU A 119 4.79 2.74 36.32
N GLU A 120 5.16 3.83 37.02
CA GLU A 120 4.62 5.16 36.77
C GLU A 120 4.98 5.67 35.34
N ASN A 121 6.22 5.45 34.90
CA ASN A 121 6.66 5.83 33.54
C ASN A 121 5.98 4.98 32.48
N GLU A 122 5.89 3.65 32.66
CA GLU A 122 5.14 2.76 31.78
C GLU A 122 3.67 3.20 31.65
N TYR A 123 3.03 3.56 32.75
CA TYR A 123 1.66 4.05 32.73
C TYR A 123 1.51 5.35 31.93
N LYS A 124 2.44 6.31 32.11
CA LYS A 124 2.42 7.58 31.34
C LYS A 124 2.59 7.34 29.84
N GLU A 125 3.53 6.47 29.46
CA GLU A 125 3.76 6.10 28.07
C GLU A 125 2.52 5.42 27.45
N LEU A 126 1.89 4.49 28.18
CA LEU A 126 0.66 3.83 27.74
C LEU A 126 -0.50 4.81 27.58
N MET A 127 -0.67 5.77 28.51
CA MET A 127 -1.73 6.78 28.41
C MET A 127 -1.53 7.70 27.20
N ALA A 128 -0.28 8.06 26.87
CA ALA A 128 0.04 8.80 25.65
C ALA A 128 -0.30 7.97 24.41
N LEU A 129 0.10 6.70 24.37
CA LEU A 129 -0.21 5.77 23.27
C LEU A 129 -1.73 5.58 23.11
N ILE A 130 -2.47 5.36 24.19
CA ILE A 130 -3.95 5.23 24.17
C ILE A 130 -4.59 6.48 23.55
N THR A 131 -4.10 7.66 23.93
CA THR A 131 -4.62 8.94 23.41
C THR A 131 -4.36 9.05 21.91
N GLU A 132 -3.17 8.67 21.46
CA GLU A 132 -2.81 8.65 20.04
C GLU A 132 -3.68 7.65 19.25
N LEU A 133 -3.78 6.40 19.70
CA LEU A 133 -4.58 5.36 19.04
C LEU A 133 -6.07 5.75 18.97
N LYS A 134 -6.64 6.33 20.03
CA LYS A 134 -7.99 6.88 20.02
C LYS A 134 -8.14 8.01 18.98
N SER A 135 -7.14 8.87 18.86
CA SER A 135 -7.18 9.97 17.91
C SER A 135 -7.14 9.47 16.45
N ILE A 136 -6.40 8.38 16.17
CA ILE A 136 -6.34 7.75 14.84
C ILE A 136 -7.70 7.13 14.48
N LEU A 137 -8.36 6.48 15.44
CA LEU A 137 -9.67 5.87 15.23
C LEU A 137 -10.81 6.91 15.07
N ALA A 138 -10.66 8.09 15.66
CA ALA A 138 -11.66 9.15 15.61
C ALA A 138 -11.56 10.03 14.36
N ASP A 139 -10.37 10.12 13.73
CA ASP A 139 -10.11 11.00 12.60
C ASP A 139 -9.63 10.23 11.38
N GLU A 140 -10.46 10.19 10.33
CA GLU A 140 -10.12 9.54 9.06
C GLU A 140 -8.87 10.14 8.40
N LYS A 141 -8.61 11.44 8.57
CA LYS A 141 -7.41 12.07 8.00
C LYS A 141 -6.15 11.55 8.67
N LYS A 142 -6.18 11.34 9.98
CA LYS A 142 -5.06 10.72 10.70
C LYS A 142 -4.84 9.28 10.27
N LEU A 143 -5.90 8.50 10.12
CA LEU A 143 -5.84 7.13 9.59
C LEU A 143 -5.18 7.10 8.20
N LEU A 144 -5.61 7.98 7.29
CA LEU A 144 -4.99 8.10 5.97
C LEU A 144 -3.52 8.53 6.02
N THR A 145 -3.14 9.36 7.00
CA THR A 145 -1.74 9.76 7.20
C THR A 145 -0.88 8.56 7.62
N VAL A 146 -1.38 7.70 8.50
CA VAL A 146 -0.70 6.45 8.89
C VAL A 146 -0.51 5.56 7.66
N ILE A 147 -1.57 5.33 6.87
CA ILE A 147 -1.51 4.54 5.63
C ILE A 147 -0.44 5.11 4.68
N ARG A 148 -0.47 6.43 4.46
CA ARG A 148 0.48 7.11 3.59
C ARG A 148 1.93 6.93 4.05
N THR A 149 2.18 7.09 5.36
CA THR A 149 3.53 6.95 5.93
C THR A 149 4.07 5.53 5.73
N GLU A 150 3.24 4.50 5.96
CA GLU A 150 3.63 3.11 5.78
C GLU A 150 3.91 2.77 4.31
N ILE A 151 3.06 3.25 3.39
CA ILE A 151 3.26 3.02 1.95
C ILE A 151 4.53 3.74 1.45
N LEU A 152 4.79 4.97 1.90
CA LEU A 152 6.00 5.70 1.51
C LEU A 152 7.26 5.01 2.02
N ALA A 153 7.26 4.49 3.25
CA ALA A 153 8.39 3.73 3.78
C ALA A 153 8.67 2.46 2.96
N ILE A 154 7.63 1.81 2.44
CA ILE A 154 7.79 0.66 1.52
C ILE A 154 8.34 1.13 0.17
N ALA A 155 7.83 2.25 -0.36
CA ALA A 155 8.29 2.81 -1.62
C ALA A 155 9.77 3.22 -1.55
N ASP A 156 10.19 3.87 -0.46
CA ASP A 156 11.60 4.26 -0.25
C ASP A 156 12.54 3.06 -0.16
N LYS A 157 12.06 1.95 0.41
CA LYS A 157 12.87 0.75 0.61
C LYS A 157 12.97 -0.15 -0.63
N TYR A 158 11.90 -0.22 -1.42
CA TYR A 158 11.75 -1.21 -2.51
C TYR A 158 11.43 -0.58 -3.86
N GLY A 159 11.26 0.74 -3.93
CA GLY A 159 10.96 1.45 -5.18
C GLY A 159 12.14 1.36 -6.14
N ASP A 160 11.85 1.09 -7.40
CA ASP A 160 12.79 1.15 -8.51
C ASP A 160 12.20 2.01 -9.65
N ASP A 161 13.08 2.47 -10.53
CA ASP A 161 12.67 3.27 -11.67
C ASP A 161 11.89 2.44 -12.69
N ARG A 162 10.95 3.08 -13.35
CA ARG A 162 10.17 2.45 -14.41
C ARG A 162 11.08 2.06 -15.57
N ARG A 163 11.09 0.78 -15.96
CA ARG A 163 11.92 0.25 -17.06
C ARG A 163 11.27 0.40 -18.45
N THR A 164 9.93 0.55 -18.47
CA THR A 164 9.17 0.69 -19.73
C THR A 164 8.88 2.14 -20.02
N GLN A 165 8.90 2.52 -21.28
CA GLN A 165 8.47 3.84 -21.76
C GLN A 165 6.99 3.81 -22.13
N ILE A 166 6.29 4.93 -21.95
CA ILE A 166 4.96 5.14 -22.46
C ILE A 166 5.14 5.82 -23.82
N GLY A 167 4.79 5.14 -24.90
CA GLY A 167 4.79 5.67 -26.25
C GLY A 167 3.39 5.81 -26.79
N PHE A 168 3.29 6.40 -27.96
CA PHE A 168 2.06 6.39 -28.74
C PHE A 168 1.93 5.03 -29.46
N ASP A 169 0.70 4.62 -29.70
CA ASP A 169 0.44 3.40 -30.46
C ASP A 169 0.86 3.62 -31.94
N GLU A 170 1.90 2.90 -32.38
CA GLU A 170 2.38 2.93 -33.76
C GLU A 170 1.53 2.05 -34.68
N PHE A 171 0.44 1.45 -34.19
CA PHE A 171 -0.42 0.60 -34.99
C PHE A 171 -1.27 1.37 -36.01
N ASP A 172 -1.41 2.67 -35.89
CA ASP A 172 -2.08 3.54 -36.83
C ASP A 172 -1.16 3.96 -37.99
N ILE A 173 -0.23 3.05 -38.37
CA ILE A 173 0.57 3.21 -39.58
C ILE A 173 -0.39 3.12 -40.78
N SER A 174 -0.65 4.25 -41.40
CA SER A 174 -1.42 4.28 -42.65
C SER A 174 -0.69 3.48 -43.73
N MET A 175 -1.43 2.92 -44.69
CA MET A 175 -0.79 2.25 -45.86
C MET A 175 0.18 3.20 -46.59
N GLU A 176 0.01 4.50 -46.44
CA GLU A 176 0.86 5.56 -47.00
C GLU A 176 2.23 5.63 -46.33
N ASP A 177 2.31 5.40 -45.01
CA ASP A 177 3.59 5.39 -44.24
C ASP A 177 4.47 4.17 -44.56
N LEU A 178 3.90 3.13 -45.17
CA LEU A 178 4.64 1.93 -45.61
C LEU A 178 5.26 2.10 -47.01
N ILE A 179 4.94 3.18 -47.72
CA ILE A 179 5.48 3.44 -49.06
C ILE A 179 6.81 4.18 -48.86
N PRO A 180 7.96 3.58 -49.22
CA PRO A 180 9.24 4.25 -49.11
C PRO A 180 9.25 5.50 -50.03
N GLU A 181 9.73 6.62 -49.47
CA GLU A 181 9.97 7.81 -50.28
C GLU A 181 11.03 7.50 -51.33
N THR A 182 10.63 7.43 -52.60
CA THR A 182 11.51 7.18 -53.73
C THR A 182 11.39 8.31 -54.75
N ASN A 183 12.52 8.74 -55.31
CA ASN A 183 12.53 9.69 -56.39
C ASN A 183 11.89 9.06 -57.61
N THR A 184 10.85 9.70 -58.11
CA THR A 184 10.06 9.17 -59.26
C THR A 184 9.89 10.22 -60.34
N VAL A 185 9.82 9.77 -61.56
CA VAL A 185 9.49 10.60 -62.73
C VAL A 185 8.02 10.39 -63.08
N ILE A 186 7.29 11.47 -63.15
CA ILE A 186 5.88 11.47 -63.59
C ILE A 186 5.88 11.87 -65.06
N THR A 187 5.33 11.02 -65.96
CA THR A 187 5.14 11.32 -67.33
C THR A 187 3.66 11.59 -67.62
N LEU A 188 3.38 12.69 -68.34
CA LEU A 188 2.05 13.10 -68.77
C LEU A 188 1.98 13.17 -70.27
N THR A 189 1.01 12.51 -70.89
CA THR A 189 0.77 12.62 -72.32
C THR A 189 -0.13 13.82 -72.70
N LYS A 190 -0.11 14.27 -73.93
CA LYS A 190 -0.99 15.34 -74.45
C LYS A 190 -2.49 14.98 -74.32
N VAL A 191 -2.80 13.69 -74.23
CA VAL A 191 -4.17 13.15 -74.11
C VAL A 191 -4.62 12.94 -72.66
N GLY A 192 -3.78 13.29 -71.70
CA GLY A 192 -4.16 13.25 -70.27
C GLY A 192 -3.77 11.97 -69.50
N TYR A 193 -3.07 11.01 -70.10
CA TYR A 193 -2.60 9.83 -69.40
C TYR A 193 -1.39 10.17 -68.49
N ILE A 194 -1.41 9.70 -67.27
CA ILE A 194 -0.36 9.91 -66.27
C ILE A 194 0.26 8.56 -65.89
N LYS A 195 1.61 8.51 -65.73
CA LYS A 195 2.33 7.33 -65.31
C LYS A 195 3.48 7.75 -64.34
N ARG A 196 3.63 7.02 -63.28
CA ARG A 196 4.74 7.16 -62.34
C ARG A 196 5.76 6.04 -62.56
N MET A 197 7.03 6.40 -62.66
CA MET A 197 8.15 5.43 -62.80
C MET A 197 9.28 5.85 -61.89
N GLY A 198 10.03 4.87 -61.32
CA GLY A 198 11.25 5.15 -60.56
C GLY A 198 12.35 5.74 -61.47
N THR A 199 13.19 6.58 -60.88
CA THR A 199 14.34 7.20 -61.58
C THR A 199 15.30 6.17 -62.14
N ASP A 200 15.36 4.98 -61.56
CA ASP A 200 16.24 3.87 -62.01
C ASP A 200 15.92 3.36 -63.40
N ASN A 201 14.71 3.65 -63.91
CA ASN A 201 14.32 3.33 -65.29
C ASN A 201 14.92 4.30 -66.29
N PHE A 202 15.40 5.48 -65.90
CA PHE A 202 15.95 6.52 -66.77
C PHE A 202 17.49 6.50 -66.69
N LYS A 203 18.10 5.50 -67.34
CA LYS A 203 19.55 5.36 -67.44
C LYS A 203 20.14 6.30 -68.49
N SER A 204 21.32 6.87 -68.15
CA SER A 204 22.10 7.64 -69.09
C SER A 204 22.41 6.80 -70.35
N GLN A 205 22.18 7.37 -71.55
CA GLN A 205 22.41 6.69 -72.80
C GLN A 205 23.52 7.36 -73.59
N HIS A 206 24.33 6.56 -74.27
CA HIS A 206 25.38 7.03 -75.17
C HIS A 206 24.85 7.29 -76.64
N ARG A 207 25.72 7.84 -77.46
CA ARG A 207 25.38 8.06 -78.87
C ARG A 207 24.87 6.77 -79.58
N GLY A 208 23.68 6.82 -80.20
CA GLY A 208 23.04 5.66 -80.76
C GLY A 208 22.05 4.92 -79.92
N GLY A 209 21.83 5.38 -78.66
CA GLY A 209 20.81 4.82 -77.76
C GLY A 209 19.38 5.06 -78.30
N LYS A 210 18.50 4.08 -78.09
CA LYS A 210 17.11 4.12 -78.57
C LYS A 210 16.14 5.01 -77.74
N GLY A 211 16.67 5.67 -76.69
CA GLY A 211 15.82 6.41 -75.76
C GLY A 211 15.03 5.50 -74.81
N ILE A 212 14.32 6.13 -73.93
CA ILE A 212 13.45 5.43 -72.98
C ILE A 212 12.02 5.78 -73.28
N LYS A 213 11.18 4.79 -73.45
CA LYS A 213 9.76 4.97 -73.68
C LYS A 213 9.05 5.28 -72.41
N GLY A 214 8.66 6.54 -72.17
CA GLY A 214 8.05 7.01 -70.93
C GLY A 214 6.66 6.43 -70.68
N MET A 215 5.89 6.15 -71.78
CA MET A 215 4.55 5.58 -71.66
C MET A 215 4.17 4.91 -72.97
N GLU A 216 3.48 3.80 -72.83
CA GLU A 216 2.79 3.13 -73.98
C GLU A 216 1.29 3.27 -73.70
N THR A 217 0.59 3.92 -74.60
CA THR A 217 -0.88 4.00 -74.67
C THR A 217 -1.36 3.02 -75.71
N ILE A 218 -2.31 2.19 -75.31
CA ILE A 218 -3.04 1.30 -76.26
C ILE A 218 -4.04 2.11 -77.01
#